data_c504702c7afa7c6487402292f57be165
#
_entry.id   c504702c7afa7c6487402292f57be165
#
_cell.length_a   1.000
_cell.length_b   1.000
_cell.length_c   1.000
_cell.angle_alpha   90.00
_cell.angle_beta   90.00
_cell.angle_gamma   90.00
#
_symmetry.space_group_name_H-M   'P 1'
#
loop_
_entity.id
_entity.type
_entity.pdbx_description
1 polymer ?
#
loop_
_entity_poly.entity_id
_entity_poly.type
_entity_poly.pdbx_seq_one_letter_code
_entity_poly.pdbx_strand_id
1 'polypeptide(L)'
;MNNFFEKLPKSEIEVIFKKNIFEKCQITIDGRTNDIVPVNLTSSEVERFAKLYILPLEVHELKDKLCAFSFRVGTRVFFFKSKILQDGKGFYVATNNLEMLELRRRRHVRFEVPDNFPHECHVVTSLNRNARVEAKLINFSESGAKMTVAADLVLFQKGSGVIISLKVGKRAVFLVGSVIRFVSRKPKESPELGVEFVNLTEIKKSRILNVCEDLTRLIVQSNRKRR
;
A
#
# COMPACT_ATOMS: atom_id res chain seq x y z
N MET A 1 -11.23 -9.40 14.20
CA MET A 1 -10.29 -9.83 13.15
C MET A 1 -10.17 -8.74 12.11
N ASN A 2 -8.95 -8.28 11.82
CA ASN A 2 -8.74 -7.25 10.80
C ASN A 2 -8.79 -7.93 9.43
N ASN A 3 -9.90 -7.80 8.71
CA ASN A 3 -9.98 -8.27 7.34
C ASN A 3 -9.10 -7.40 6.45
N PHE A 4 -7.87 -7.86 6.20
CA PHE A 4 -6.97 -7.24 5.22
C PHE A 4 -7.40 -7.51 3.76
N PHE A 5 -8.42 -8.34 3.57
CA PHE A 5 -8.93 -8.71 2.26
C PHE A 5 -10.34 -8.18 2.09
N GLU A 6 -10.58 -7.54 0.96
CA GLU A 6 -11.89 -7.09 0.53
C GLU A 6 -12.29 -7.84 -0.74
N LYS A 7 -13.52 -8.39 -0.75
CA LYS A 7 -14.10 -9.04 -1.92
C LYS A 7 -14.52 -7.97 -2.93
N LEU A 8 -14.04 -8.13 -4.16
CA LEU A 8 -14.37 -7.20 -5.24
C LEU A 8 -15.74 -7.52 -5.88
N PRO A 9 -16.49 -6.47 -6.28
CA PRO A 9 -17.68 -6.65 -7.09
C PRO A 9 -17.33 -7.16 -8.49
N LYS A 10 -18.24 -7.94 -9.10
CA LYS A 10 -18.01 -8.56 -10.41
C LYS A 10 -17.67 -7.55 -11.51
N SER A 11 -18.32 -6.39 -11.52
CA SER A 11 -18.05 -5.32 -12.47
C SER A 11 -16.61 -4.79 -12.40
N GLU A 12 -16.04 -4.73 -11.21
CA GLU A 12 -14.65 -4.27 -11.03
C GLU A 12 -13.65 -5.35 -11.49
N ILE A 13 -13.94 -6.62 -11.23
CA ILE A 13 -13.14 -7.77 -11.71
C ILE A 13 -13.08 -7.73 -13.25
N GLU A 14 -14.22 -7.51 -13.92
CA GLU A 14 -14.28 -7.37 -15.37
C GLU A 14 -13.39 -6.26 -15.91
N VAL A 15 -13.43 -5.08 -15.27
CA VAL A 15 -12.59 -3.94 -15.67
C VAL A 15 -11.09 -4.27 -15.50
N ILE A 16 -10.72 -4.96 -14.42
CA ILE A 16 -9.32 -5.35 -14.18
C ILE A 16 -8.82 -6.30 -15.28
N PHE A 17 -9.59 -7.32 -15.63
CA PHE A 17 -9.19 -8.27 -16.68
C PHE A 17 -9.22 -7.66 -18.08
N LYS A 18 -10.17 -6.79 -18.39
CA LYS A 18 -10.22 -6.08 -19.67
C LYS A 18 -9.01 -5.19 -19.92
N LYS A 19 -8.50 -4.53 -18.89
CA LYS A 19 -7.31 -3.67 -19.00
C LYS A 19 -6.03 -4.45 -19.27
N ASN A 20 -5.99 -5.74 -18.96
CA ASN A 20 -4.87 -6.67 -19.20
C ASN A 20 -3.47 -6.12 -18.77
N ILE A 21 -3.42 -5.31 -17.73
CA ILE A 21 -2.18 -4.74 -17.19
C ILE A 21 -1.87 -5.47 -15.90
N PHE A 22 -1.31 -6.66 -16.02
CA PHE A 22 -0.92 -7.46 -14.86
C PHE A 22 0.58 -7.38 -14.63
N GLU A 23 0.97 -6.96 -13.44
CA GLU A 23 2.35 -6.94 -13.00
C GLU A 23 2.56 -8.00 -11.93
N LYS A 24 3.73 -8.62 -11.89
CA LYS A 24 4.12 -9.59 -10.85
C LYS A 24 3.07 -10.67 -10.61
N CYS A 25 2.68 -11.35 -11.66
CA CYS A 25 1.76 -12.46 -11.56
C CYS A 25 2.45 -13.66 -10.94
N GLN A 26 1.80 -14.27 -9.96
CA GLN A 26 2.33 -15.41 -9.22
C GLN A 26 1.25 -16.47 -9.03
N ILE A 27 1.68 -17.72 -9.05
CA ILE A 27 0.88 -18.86 -8.67
C ILE A 27 1.46 -19.52 -7.42
N THR A 28 0.61 -19.82 -6.46
CA THR A 28 1.01 -20.54 -5.24
C THR A 28 0.30 -21.89 -5.19
N ILE A 29 1.10 -22.95 -5.04
CA ILE A 29 0.66 -24.35 -5.00
C ILE A 29 1.41 -25.00 -3.85
N ASP A 30 0.69 -25.64 -2.95
CA ASP A 30 1.25 -26.37 -1.80
C ASP A 30 2.30 -25.54 -1.03
N GLY A 31 2.04 -24.23 -0.90
CA GLY A 31 2.91 -23.29 -0.20
C GLY A 31 4.12 -22.77 -0.99
N ARG A 32 4.35 -23.27 -2.21
CA ARG A 32 5.41 -22.78 -3.12
C ARG A 32 4.83 -21.75 -4.08
N THR A 33 5.53 -20.63 -4.24
CA THR A 33 5.13 -19.53 -5.13
C THR A 33 6.08 -19.46 -6.31
N ASN A 34 5.53 -19.47 -7.52
CA ASN A 34 6.25 -19.32 -8.79
C ASN A 34 5.72 -18.11 -9.55
N ASP A 35 6.61 -17.42 -10.24
CA ASP A 35 6.23 -16.34 -11.15
C ASP A 35 5.63 -16.92 -12.43
N ILE A 36 4.58 -16.28 -12.94
CA ILE A 36 3.92 -16.64 -14.19
C ILE A 36 3.79 -15.41 -15.07
N VAL A 37 3.74 -15.64 -16.39
CA VAL A 37 3.52 -14.58 -17.37
C VAL A 37 2.12 -14.75 -17.96
N PRO A 38 1.19 -13.81 -17.72
CA PRO A 38 -0.09 -13.82 -18.41
C PRO A 38 0.09 -13.45 -19.87
N VAL A 39 -0.58 -14.17 -20.75
CA VAL A 39 -0.48 -13.98 -22.21
C VAL A 39 -1.83 -13.76 -22.81
N ASN A 40 -1.86 -12.88 -23.77
CA ASN A 40 -3.07 -12.64 -24.55
C ASN A 40 -3.02 -13.44 -25.85
N LEU A 41 -3.64 -14.62 -25.87
CA LEU A 41 -3.70 -15.51 -27.03
C LEU A 41 -4.95 -15.33 -27.89
N THR A 42 -5.81 -14.35 -27.55
CA THR A 42 -7.08 -14.15 -28.25
C THR A 42 -7.29 -12.69 -28.62
N SER A 43 -7.95 -12.46 -29.77
CA SER A 43 -8.36 -11.14 -30.23
C SER A 43 -9.76 -10.73 -29.74
N SER A 44 -10.56 -11.69 -29.29
CA SER A 44 -11.91 -11.44 -28.79
C SER A 44 -11.90 -10.87 -27.36
N GLU A 45 -12.57 -9.75 -27.14
CA GLU A 45 -12.71 -9.18 -25.78
C GLU A 45 -13.44 -10.12 -24.81
N VAL A 46 -14.45 -10.82 -25.28
CA VAL A 46 -15.23 -11.77 -24.47
C VAL A 46 -14.34 -12.93 -24.02
N GLU A 47 -13.51 -13.46 -24.93
CA GLU A 47 -12.60 -14.55 -24.60
C GLU A 47 -11.46 -14.08 -23.70
N ARG A 48 -10.93 -12.86 -23.89
CA ARG A 48 -9.93 -12.21 -23.01
C ARG A 48 -10.44 -12.05 -21.59
N PHE A 49 -11.72 -11.73 -21.46
CA PHE A 49 -12.35 -11.64 -20.14
C PHE A 49 -12.60 -13.00 -19.52
N ALA A 50 -12.97 -14.00 -20.34
CA ALA A 50 -13.34 -15.32 -19.84
C ALA A 50 -12.12 -16.21 -19.49
N LYS A 51 -10.97 -15.99 -20.15
CA LYS A 51 -9.77 -16.83 -20.04
C LYS A 51 -8.50 -15.98 -19.90
N LEU A 52 -7.78 -16.18 -18.82
CA LEU A 52 -6.44 -15.64 -18.65
C LEU A 52 -5.43 -16.74 -19.01
N TYR A 53 -4.83 -16.66 -20.18
CA TYR A 53 -3.79 -17.60 -20.59
C TYR A 53 -2.50 -17.32 -19.81
N ILE A 54 -1.80 -18.39 -19.46
CA ILE A 54 -0.56 -18.31 -18.69
C ILE A 54 0.53 -19.10 -19.43
N LEU A 55 1.68 -18.46 -19.57
CA LEU A 55 2.89 -19.15 -19.96
C LEU A 55 3.62 -19.56 -18.70
N PRO A 56 3.82 -20.78 -18.52
CA PRO A 56 5.02 -21.26 -17.98
C PRO A 56 5.32 -22.68 -18.28
N LEU A 57 6.43 -22.92 -17.97
CA LEU A 57 7.28 -24.01 -18.31
C LEU A 57 6.90 -25.35 -17.67
N GLU A 58 6.15 -25.36 -16.58
CA GLU A 58 5.92 -26.57 -15.77
C GLU A 58 4.45 -26.77 -15.38
N VAL A 59 3.51 -26.19 -16.14
CA VAL A 59 2.07 -26.23 -15.79
C VAL A 59 1.42 -27.57 -16.09
N HIS A 60 2.03 -28.46 -16.85
CA HIS A 60 1.45 -29.76 -17.16
C HIS A 60 1.06 -30.56 -15.91
N GLU A 61 1.86 -30.46 -14.85
CA GLU A 61 1.59 -31.11 -13.58
C GLU A 61 0.47 -30.46 -12.77
N LEU A 62 0.02 -29.26 -13.18
CA LEU A 62 -0.92 -28.43 -12.45
C LEU A 62 -2.32 -28.44 -13.02
N LYS A 63 -2.51 -29.11 -14.15
CA LYS A 63 -3.82 -29.23 -14.78
C LYS A 63 -4.83 -29.77 -13.78
N ASP A 64 -6.00 -29.11 -13.76
CA ASP A 64 -7.14 -29.41 -12.87
C ASP A 64 -6.90 -29.21 -11.36
N LYS A 65 -5.69 -28.85 -10.94
CA LYS A 65 -5.42 -28.49 -9.54
C LYS A 65 -5.97 -27.13 -9.19
N LEU A 66 -6.47 -26.98 -7.97
CA LEU A 66 -6.90 -25.68 -7.43
C LEU A 66 -5.67 -24.92 -6.96
N CYS A 67 -5.38 -23.81 -7.61
CA CYS A 67 -4.24 -22.97 -7.34
C CYS A 67 -4.65 -21.60 -6.81
N ALA A 68 -3.82 -20.99 -5.98
CA ALA A 68 -3.98 -19.60 -5.58
C ALA A 68 -3.15 -18.71 -6.50
N PHE A 69 -3.78 -17.68 -7.03
CA PHE A 69 -3.16 -16.70 -7.90
C PHE A 69 -3.07 -15.37 -7.20
N SER A 70 -1.98 -14.66 -7.45
CA SER A 70 -1.85 -13.26 -7.08
C SER A 70 -1.24 -12.47 -8.22
N PHE A 71 -1.66 -11.22 -8.36
CA PHE A 71 -1.10 -10.28 -9.32
C PHE A 71 -1.23 -8.85 -8.81
N ARG A 72 -0.50 -7.95 -9.44
CA ARG A 72 -0.52 -6.53 -9.15
C ARG A 72 -1.05 -5.74 -10.34
N VAL A 73 -1.82 -4.69 -10.05
CA VAL A 73 -2.18 -3.65 -11.00
C VAL A 73 -1.85 -2.31 -10.33
N GLY A 74 -0.78 -1.67 -10.75
CA GLY A 74 -0.25 -0.48 -10.08
C GLY A 74 0.13 -0.78 -8.62
N THR A 75 -0.51 -0.11 -7.67
CA THR A 75 -0.26 -0.30 -6.23
C THR A 75 -1.15 -1.36 -5.57
N ARG A 76 -2.16 -1.84 -6.28
CA ARG A 76 -3.15 -2.80 -5.78
C ARG A 76 -2.68 -4.23 -5.99
N VAL A 77 -2.91 -5.11 -5.01
CA VAL A 77 -2.57 -6.53 -5.07
C VAL A 77 -3.85 -7.35 -4.94
N PHE A 78 -4.05 -8.26 -5.87
CA PHE A 78 -5.25 -9.07 -5.99
C PHE A 78 -4.91 -10.55 -5.80
N PHE A 79 -5.89 -11.29 -5.27
CA PHE A 79 -5.82 -12.73 -5.04
C PHE A 79 -7.11 -13.39 -5.50
N PHE A 80 -6.98 -14.55 -6.10
CA PHE A 80 -8.10 -15.43 -6.37
C PHE A 80 -7.65 -16.90 -6.38
N LYS A 81 -8.61 -17.80 -6.30
CA LYS A 81 -8.37 -19.24 -6.46
C LYS A 81 -9.08 -19.74 -7.72
N SER A 82 -8.41 -20.53 -8.51
CA SER A 82 -8.98 -21.16 -9.69
C SER A 82 -8.22 -22.42 -10.06
N LYS A 83 -8.83 -23.23 -10.92
CA LYS A 83 -8.16 -24.36 -11.56
C LYS A 83 -7.44 -23.90 -12.81
N ILE A 84 -6.34 -24.57 -13.13
CA ILE A 84 -5.67 -24.42 -14.40
C ILE A 84 -6.33 -25.39 -15.38
N LEU A 85 -6.80 -24.86 -16.47
CA LEU A 85 -7.46 -25.59 -17.56
C LEU A 85 -6.57 -25.56 -18.81
N GLN A 86 -6.85 -26.44 -19.75
CA GLN A 86 -6.14 -26.51 -21.02
C GLN A 86 -7.12 -26.53 -22.19
N ASP A 87 -6.79 -25.82 -23.26
CA ASP A 87 -7.45 -25.92 -24.55
C ASP A 87 -6.41 -25.97 -25.69
N GLY A 88 -6.87 -25.90 -26.95
CA GLY A 88 -5.99 -25.93 -28.11
C GLY A 88 -5.01 -24.76 -28.24
N LYS A 89 -5.20 -23.69 -27.44
CA LYS A 89 -4.32 -22.51 -27.40
C LYS A 89 -3.31 -22.57 -26.25
N GLY A 90 -3.49 -23.46 -25.27
CA GLY A 90 -2.59 -23.58 -24.14
C GLY A 90 -3.30 -23.71 -22.78
N PHE A 91 -2.55 -23.35 -21.72
CA PHE A 91 -3.08 -23.36 -20.36
C PHE A 91 -3.70 -22.02 -20.02
N TYR A 92 -4.85 -22.06 -19.35
CA TYR A 92 -5.55 -20.85 -18.94
C TYR A 92 -6.26 -21.02 -17.60
N VAL A 93 -6.62 -19.89 -17.03
CA VAL A 93 -7.48 -19.76 -15.85
C VAL A 93 -8.80 -19.16 -16.29
N ALA A 94 -9.92 -19.81 -15.94
CA ALA A 94 -11.24 -19.24 -16.18
C ALA A 94 -11.47 -18.05 -15.23
N THR A 95 -11.82 -16.89 -15.79
CA THR A 95 -12.00 -15.67 -15.03
C THR A 95 -13.47 -15.26 -14.84
N ASN A 96 -14.38 -15.90 -15.58
CA ASN A 96 -15.80 -15.77 -15.35
C ASN A 96 -16.20 -16.45 -14.03
N ASN A 97 -16.87 -15.77 -13.15
CA ASN A 97 -17.29 -16.23 -11.83
C ASN A 97 -16.17 -16.40 -10.79
N LEU A 98 -15.04 -15.71 -10.96
CA LEU A 98 -14.01 -15.67 -9.93
C LEU A 98 -14.49 -14.87 -8.71
N GLU A 99 -14.16 -15.38 -7.53
CA GLU A 99 -14.11 -14.58 -6.33
C GLU A 99 -12.69 -13.97 -6.23
N MET A 100 -12.62 -12.66 -6.38
CA MET A 100 -11.37 -11.94 -6.26
C MET A 100 -11.33 -11.11 -5.00
N LEU A 101 -10.20 -11.19 -4.31
CA LEU A 101 -9.91 -10.45 -3.09
C LEU A 101 -8.83 -9.42 -3.36
N GLU A 102 -9.04 -8.20 -2.94
CA GLU A 102 -7.99 -7.18 -2.89
C GLU A 102 -7.30 -7.19 -1.52
N LEU A 103 -5.97 -7.20 -1.52
CA LEU A 103 -5.20 -7.02 -0.30
C LEU A 103 -5.15 -5.53 0.08
N ARG A 104 -6.01 -5.13 0.97
CA ARG A 104 -5.98 -3.80 1.57
C ARG A 104 -5.07 -3.79 2.81
N ARG A 105 -3.77 -3.75 2.59
CA ARG A 105 -2.79 -3.65 3.69
C ARG A 105 -2.94 -2.36 4.50
N ARG A 106 -3.55 -1.34 3.91
CA ARG A 106 -3.67 -0.02 4.52
C ARG A 106 -5.14 0.34 4.68
N ARG A 107 -5.55 0.60 5.91
CA ARG A 107 -6.89 1.08 6.22
C ARG A 107 -7.11 2.54 5.79
N HIS A 108 -6.03 3.32 5.76
CA HIS A 108 -6.08 4.75 5.53
C HIS A 108 -5.20 5.14 4.34
N VAL A 109 -5.67 6.09 3.57
CA VAL A 109 -4.92 6.69 2.46
C VAL A 109 -3.67 7.38 3.02
N ARG A 110 -2.56 7.24 2.34
CA ARG A 110 -1.34 7.99 2.63
C ARG A 110 -1.15 9.09 1.61
N PHE A 111 -0.99 10.28 2.11
CA PHE A 111 -0.71 11.46 1.31
C PHE A 111 0.79 11.71 1.33
N GLU A 112 1.41 11.85 0.16
CA GLU A 112 2.76 12.40 0.08
C GLU A 112 2.71 13.87 0.48
N VAL A 113 3.65 14.28 1.32
CA VAL A 113 3.70 15.64 1.83
C VAL A 113 4.53 16.47 0.86
N PRO A 114 3.92 17.44 0.14
CA PRO A 114 4.65 18.30 -0.78
C PRO A 114 5.65 19.18 -0.02
N ASP A 115 6.78 19.55 -0.68
CA ASP A 115 7.82 20.38 -0.06
C ASP A 115 7.30 21.74 0.40
N ASN A 116 6.29 22.29 -0.29
CA ASN A 116 5.66 23.56 0.05
C ASN A 116 4.54 23.44 1.10
N PHE A 117 4.31 22.26 1.69
CA PHE A 117 3.33 22.11 2.76
C PHE A 117 3.87 22.74 4.04
N PRO A 118 3.20 23.78 4.59
CA PRO A 118 3.72 24.49 5.74
C PRO A 118 3.54 23.69 7.02
N HIS A 119 4.61 23.06 7.50
CA HIS A 119 4.58 22.29 8.73
C HIS A 119 5.88 22.38 9.52
N GLU A 120 5.77 22.26 10.84
CA GLU A 120 6.86 22.05 11.78
C GLU A 120 6.62 20.70 12.44
N CYS A 121 7.57 19.79 12.37
CA CYS A 121 7.46 18.45 12.94
C CYS A 121 8.69 18.14 13.81
N HIS A 122 8.44 17.59 15.00
CA HIS A 122 9.52 17.13 15.87
C HIS A 122 9.14 15.78 16.48
N VAL A 123 10.17 14.97 16.70
CA VAL A 123 10.07 13.70 17.42
C VAL A 123 10.66 13.87 18.81
N VAL A 124 9.88 13.55 19.83
CA VAL A 124 10.33 13.52 21.24
C VAL A 124 10.43 12.07 21.66
N THR A 125 11.60 11.62 22.07
CA THR A 125 11.83 10.24 22.52
C THR A 125 11.48 10.08 24.00
N SER A 126 10.97 8.91 24.36
CA SER A 126 10.69 8.58 25.78
C SER A 126 11.96 8.37 26.60
N LEU A 127 13.08 7.99 25.95
CA LEU A 127 14.36 7.73 26.60
C LEU A 127 15.06 9.02 27.04
N ASN A 128 14.82 10.13 26.34
CA ASN A 128 15.34 11.43 26.74
C ASN A 128 14.26 12.49 26.50
N ARG A 129 13.43 12.74 27.51
CA ARG A 129 12.27 13.66 27.44
C ARG A 129 12.64 15.08 27.01
N ASN A 130 13.89 15.45 27.05
CA ASN A 130 14.40 16.75 26.62
C ASN A 130 14.97 16.77 25.19
N ALA A 131 15.13 15.61 24.56
CA ALA A 131 15.59 15.53 23.17
C ALA A 131 14.42 15.73 22.21
N ARG A 132 14.31 16.93 21.67
CA ARG A 132 13.39 17.30 20.61
C ARG A 132 14.16 17.29 19.29
N VAL A 133 13.88 16.29 18.47
CA VAL A 133 14.58 16.09 17.19
C VAL A 133 13.70 16.65 16.07
N GLU A 134 14.27 17.52 15.26
CA GLU A 134 13.60 18.04 14.07
C GLU A 134 13.35 16.92 13.06
N ALA A 135 12.17 16.96 12.46
CA ALA A 135 11.74 15.96 11.48
C ALA A 135 11.03 16.64 10.30
N LYS A 136 11.23 16.08 9.09
CA LYS A 136 10.49 16.48 7.88
C LYS A 136 9.55 15.36 7.48
N LEU A 137 8.26 15.65 7.36
CA LEU A 137 7.26 14.68 6.91
C LEU A 137 7.50 14.32 5.45
N ILE A 138 7.51 13.01 5.15
CA ILE A 138 7.54 12.45 3.79
C ILE A 138 6.13 12.07 3.36
N ASN A 139 5.41 11.33 4.21
CA ASN A 139 4.01 11.04 3.99
C ASN A 139 3.24 11.02 5.32
N PHE A 140 1.93 11.22 5.20
CA PHE A 140 1.02 11.33 6.33
C PHE A 140 -0.30 10.60 6.04
N SER A 141 -0.90 10.02 7.08
CA SER A 141 -2.21 9.38 7.02
C SER A 141 -2.92 9.49 8.36
N GLU A 142 -4.17 9.09 8.41
CA GLU A 142 -4.94 9.06 9.67
C GLU A 142 -4.33 8.15 10.75
N SER A 143 -3.55 7.13 10.37
CA SER A 143 -3.00 6.14 11.28
C SER A 143 -1.51 6.28 11.54
N GLY A 144 -0.79 7.19 10.86
CA GLY A 144 0.64 7.31 11.03
C GLY A 144 1.30 8.23 10.03
N ALA A 145 2.61 8.37 10.17
CA ALA A 145 3.44 9.19 9.30
C ALA A 145 4.77 8.52 8.99
N LYS A 146 5.38 8.92 7.88
CA LYS A 146 6.78 8.67 7.54
C LYS A 146 7.50 10.01 7.49
N MET A 147 8.68 10.07 8.07
CA MET A 147 9.48 11.29 8.17
C MET A 147 10.97 11.00 8.09
N THR A 148 11.76 11.99 7.65
CA THR A 148 13.21 12.03 7.91
C THR A 148 13.45 12.74 9.22
N VAL A 149 14.54 12.38 9.91
CA VAL A 149 14.95 13.01 11.17
C VAL A 149 16.40 13.50 11.10
N ALA A 150 16.67 14.65 11.72
CA ALA A 150 17.99 15.26 11.79
C ALA A 150 18.76 14.78 13.03
N ALA A 151 18.83 13.46 13.26
CA ALA A 151 19.52 12.92 14.42
C ALA A 151 20.06 11.50 14.16
N ASP A 152 20.99 11.10 15.01
CA ASP A 152 21.54 9.76 14.96
C ASP A 152 20.48 8.72 15.34
N LEU A 153 20.39 7.64 14.57
CA LEU A 153 19.35 6.60 14.71
C LEU A 153 19.50 5.74 15.97
N VAL A 154 20.60 5.88 16.70
CA VAL A 154 20.77 5.19 17.99
C VAL A 154 19.63 5.48 18.96
N LEU A 155 18.99 6.64 18.80
CA LEU A 155 17.85 7.07 19.62
C LEU A 155 16.52 6.41 19.25
N PHE A 156 16.45 5.74 18.09
CA PHE A 156 15.19 5.24 17.54
C PHE A 156 15.24 3.74 17.29
N GLN A 157 14.44 2.99 18.05
CA GLN A 157 14.31 1.54 17.88
C GLN A 157 12.88 1.18 17.45
N LYS A 158 12.75 0.20 16.55
CA LYS A 158 11.45 -0.35 16.18
C LYS A 158 10.73 -0.88 17.42
N GLY A 159 9.47 -0.50 17.60
CA GLY A 159 8.65 -0.84 18.76
C GLY A 159 8.67 0.20 19.88
N SER A 160 9.63 1.14 19.88
CA SER A 160 9.70 2.18 20.88
C SER A 160 8.59 3.22 20.74
N GLY A 161 8.10 3.71 21.87
CA GLY A 161 7.15 4.82 21.95
C GLY A 161 7.85 6.15 21.72
N VAL A 162 7.22 7.03 20.96
CA VAL A 162 7.64 8.41 20.73
C VAL A 162 6.44 9.34 20.75
N ILE A 163 6.69 10.63 20.95
CA ILE A 163 5.66 11.67 20.79
C ILE A 163 6.02 12.48 19.54
N ILE A 164 5.06 12.59 18.62
CA ILE A 164 5.18 13.49 17.47
C ILE A 164 4.55 14.82 17.85
N SER A 165 5.33 15.89 17.78
CA SER A 165 4.87 17.27 17.89
C SER A 165 4.69 17.83 16.49
N LEU A 166 3.46 18.15 16.10
CA LEU A 166 3.14 18.62 14.76
C LEU A 166 2.38 19.95 14.82
N LYS A 167 2.84 20.91 14.01
CA LYS A 167 2.16 22.18 13.74
C LYS A 167 1.98 22.30 12.21
N VAL A 168 0.82 22.68 11.77
CA VAL A 168 0.51 22.87 10.36
C VAL A 168 0.01 24.29 10.13
N GLY A 169 0.76 25.05 9.35
CA GLY A 169 0.47 26.46 9.07
C GLY A 169 0.37 27.30 10.35
N LYS A 170 -0.71 28.04 10.50
CA LYS A 170 -0.99 28.90 11.69
C LYS A 170 -1.71 28.17 12.82
N ARG A 171 -1.98 26.86 12.69
CA ARG A 171 -2.70 26.10 13.72
C ARG A 171 -1.85 25.87 14.96
N ALA A 172 -2.51 25.61 16.09
CA ALA A 172 -1.82 25.25 17.32
C ALA A 172 -1.07 23.91 17.18
N VAL A 173 0.07 23.80 17.83
CA VAL A 173 0.81 22.55 17.97
C VAL A 173 -0.06 21.48 18.63
N PHE A 174 0.00 20.26 18.14
CA PHE A 174 -0.60 19.13 18.81
C PHE A 174 0.40 17.97 18.94
N LEU A 175 0.20 17.18 19.98
CA LEU A 175 1.06 16.06 20.34
C LEU A 175 0.35 14.74 20.09
N VAL A 176 1.01 13.83 19.38
CA VAL A 176 0.48 12.51 19.06
C VAL A 176 1.41 11.44 19.61
N GLY A 177 0.89 10.61 20.51
CA GLY A 177 1.59 9.40 20.94
C GLY A 177 1.71 8.44 19.77
N SER A 178 2.91 7.88 19.56
CA SER A 178 3.22 7.06 18.39
C SER A 178 4.16 5.92 18.76
N VAL A 179 4.12 4.85 17.96
CA VAL A 179 5.06 3.73 18.06
C VAL A 179 5.85 3.64 16.76
N ILE A 180 7.16 3.49 16.85
CA ILE A 180 8.04 3.33 15.69
C ILE A 180 7.82 1.95 15.09
N ARG A 181 7.38 1.89 13.84
CA ARG A 181 7.16 0.65 13.08
C ARG A 181 8.28 0.35 12.11
N PHE A 182 9.00 1.37 11.69
CA PHE A 182 10.02 1.26 10.67
C PHE A 182 11.14 2.26 10.93
N VAL A 183 12.38 1.80 10.75
CA VAL A 183 13.59 2.62 10.78
C VAL A 183 14.43 2.22 9.58
N SER A 184 14.79 3.16 8.72
CA SER A 184 15.69 2.91 7.58
C SER A 184 16.94 3.75 7.69
N ARG A 185 18.08 3.11 7.40
CA ARG A 185 19.38 3.73 7.27
C ARG A 185 19.86 3.53 5.86
N LYS A 186 19.77 4.53 5.04
CA LYS A 186 20.48 4.51 3.77
C LYS A 186 21.81 5.24 3.94
N PRO A 187 22.91 4.69 3.41
CA PRO A 187 24.19 5.39 3.45
C PRO A 187 24.04 6.77 2.83
N LYS A 188 24.54 7.80 3.52
CA LYS A 188 24.54 9.21 3.08
C LYS A 188 23.17 9.92 3.01
N GLU A 189 22.07 9.27 3.39
CA GLU A 189 20.75 9.93 3.49
C GLU A 189 20.35 10.13 4.95
N SER A 190 19.54 11.15 5.21
CA SER A 190 18.93 11.34 6.53
C SER A 190 18.07 10.13 6.90
N PRO A 191 18.15 9.68 8.16
CA PRO A 191 17.38 8.54 8.62
C PRO A 191 15.88 8.73 8.43
N GLU A 192 15.19 7.66 8.03
CA GLU A 192 13.74 7.66 7.88
C GLU A 192 13.08 6.88 9.01
N LEU A 193 12.05 7.46 9.60
CA LEU A 193 11.17 6.83 10.58
C LEU A 193 9.77 6.65 10.01
N GLY A 194 9.19 5.47 10.20
CA GLY A 194 7.76 5.22 10.03
C GLY A 194 7.11 5.01 11.38
N VAL A 195 6.10 5.79 11.71
CA VAL A 195 5.39 5.72 12.99
C VAL A 195 3.92 5.41 12.80
N GLU A 196 3.35 4.69 13.76
CA GLU A 196 1.92 4.48 13.90
C GLU A 196 1.40 5.29 15.08
N PHE A 197 0.33 6.04 14.88
CA PHE A 197 -0.32 6.81 15.92
C PHE A 197 -1.09 5.91 16.87
N VAL A 198 -0.93 6.12 18.16
CA VAL A 198 -1.56 5.30 19.20
C VAL A 198 -2.29 6.18 20.23
N ASN A 199 -3.26 5.60 20.91
CA ASN A 199 -4.01 6.25 21.97
C ASN A 199 -4.64 7.59 21.55
N LEU A 200 -5.26 7.58 20.34
CA LEU A 200 -5.89 8.76 19.75
C LEU A 200 -7.23 9.06 20.46
N THR A 201 -7.31 10.21 21.12
CA THR A 201 -8.60 10.79 21.51
C THR A 201 -9.35 11.35 20.30
N GLU A 202 -10.66 11.57 20.39
CA GLU A 202 -11.45 12.14 19.30
C GLU A 202 -10.94 13.51 18.85
N ILE A 203 -10.46 14.33 19.78
CA ILE A 203 -9.84 15.62 19.45
C ILE A 203 -8.58 15.44 18.60
N LYS A 204 -7.73 14.45 18.93
CA LYS A 204 -6.51 14.16 18.16
C LYS A 204 -6.85 13.59 16.78
N LYS A 205 -7.84 12.70 16.70
CA LYS A 205 -8.33 12.17 15.40
C LYS A 205 -8.83 13.30 14.52
N SER A 206 -9.66 14.21 15.04
CA SER A 206 -10.15 15.36 14.29
C SER A 206 -9.01 16.24 13.76
N ARG A 207 -7.98 16.52 14.58
CA ARG A 207 -6.81 17.29 14.14
C ARG A 207 -6.01 16.60 13.05
N ILE A 208 -5.84 15.27 13.14
CA ILE A 208 -5.16 14.46 12.12
C ILE A 208 -5.96 14.50 10.82
N LEU A 209 -7.29 14.33 10.86
CA LEU A 209 -8.16 14.42 9.69
C LEU A 209 -8.05 15.79 9.01
N ASN A 210 -8.03 16.88 9.76
CA ASN A 210 -7.82 18.21 9.22
C ASN A 210 -6.50 18.35 8.45
N VAL A 211 -5.42 17.71 8.92
CA VAL A 211 -4.13 17.67 8.21
C VAL A 211 -4.26 16.89 6.90
N CYS A 212 -4.95 15.74 6.90
CA CYS A 212 -5.22 14.95 5.70
C CYS A 212 -6.04 15.73 4.68
N GLU A 213 -7.04 16.49 5.11
CA GLU A 213 -7.83 17.36 4.24
C GLU A 213 -7.00 18.48 3.61
N ASP A 214 -6.14 19.15 4.38
CA ASP A 214 -5.25 20.19 3.87
C ASP A 214 -4.30 19.64 2.80
N LEU A 215 -3.71 18.45 3.05
CA LEU A 215 -2.88 17.76 2.07
C LEU A 215 -3.66 17.41 0.80
N THR A 216 -4.89 16.92 0.94
CA THR A 216 -5.77 16.62 -0.20
C THR A 216 -6.02 17.89 -1.05
N ARG A 217 -6.36 19.00 -0.40
CA ARG A 217 -6.60 20.28 -1.09
C ARG A 217 -5.36 20.74 -1.87
N LEU A 218 -4.18 20.68 -1.26
CA LEU A 218 -2.92 21.05 -1.92
C LEU A 218 -2.59 20.16 -3.12
N ILE A 219 -2.74 18.85 -3.00
CA ILE A 219 -2.48 17.91 -4.08
C ILE A 219 -3.43 18.14 -5.25
N VAL A 220 -4.73 18.36 -4.98
CA VAL A 220 -5.72 18.68 -6.02
C VAL A 220 -5.40 20.00 -6.72
N GLN A 221 -5.01 21.03 -5.99
CA GLN A 221 -4.64 22.31 -6.56
C GLN A 221 -3.37 22.23 -7.43
N SER A 222 -2.35 21.47 -6.98
CA SER A 222 -1.12 21.28 -7.76
C SER A 222 -1.36 20.53 -9.07
N ASN A 223 -2.25 19.54 -9.08
CA ASN A 223 -2.61 18.79 -10.27
C ASN A 223 -3.43 19.62 -11.28
N ARG A 224 -4.23 20.60 -10.81
CA ARG A 224 -4.96 21.53 -11.70
C ARG A 224 -4.04 22.53 -12.40
N LYS A 225 -2.93 22.92 -11.79
CA LYS A 225 -1.95 23.85 -12.38
C LYS A 225 -1.03 23.21 -13.42
N ARG A 226 -0.98 21.88 -13.48
CA ARG A 226 -0.16 21.10 -14.43
C ARG A 226 -0.92 20.67 -15.70
N ARG A 227 -2.21 20.94 -15.76
CA ARG A 227 -3.08 20.76 -16.94
C ARG A 227 -3.34 22.09 -17.62
#